data_d65e987789107b99e01f6d1a0fa244f0
#
_entry.id   d65e987789107b99e01f6d1a0fa244f0
#
_cell.length_a   1.000
_cell.length_b   1.000
_cell.length_c   1.000
_cell.angle_alpha   90.00
_cell.angle_beta   90.00
_cell.angle_gamma   90.00
#
_symmetry.space_group_name_H-M   'P 1'
#
loop_
_entity.id
_entity.type
_entity.pdbx_description
1 polymer ?
#
loop_
_entity_poly.entity_id
_entity_poly.type
_entity_poly.pdbx_seq_one_letter_code
_entity_poly.pdbx_strand_id
1 'polypeptide(L)'
;MPVLKNIQPVPRTTRRQAAVVLANKGFTVSAVATLVGCCTSTVARSIKRIKNTGDVVDLPRSGRPALYPETFKLELIGFYCQTQPFPNSGRWTIRWAAIHLAAKPNIVNATPSKSTIHRILKENNLKPHQSRYFLHITDPEFFPKMDHLIKLYLNPPKNLFFFDECPGIQILKRLVPDLRTDETVKRLEEFEYIRNGTMNVLAFFNYADGKVHAECHADHKTDTFLAIFERHVSSCPTNEQIHYVMDNLSTHRGYPFCRAVAELSGVGCPPESELNNLEKRVKWLKSTDKRIVIHFTPYHGSWLNLVEFWFGIINKKVLNESYGSAEELKESFDSFHEEWNTLLAHPFRWTYDGTDLHKKAVNRFIKMLKTAANKLETTSLTKQLRLMSNLFDNYFHEIPRDHWEELFIVLQSQETTIRNSIMNEDGPLKKKNAENSLNSILSVLEDYVLKNNKQEAAA
;
A
#
# COMPACT_ATOMS: atom_id res chain seq x y z
N MET A 1 -51.60 16.86 -19.44
CA MET A 1 -51.43 16.39 -18.05
C MET A 1 -50.13 15.60 -17.99
N PRO A 2 -49.08 16.02 -17.27
CA PRO A 2 -47.85 15.24 -17.16
C PRO A 2 -48.08 14.04 -16.24
N VAL A 3 -47.83 12.87 -16.77
CA VAL A 3 -47.85 11.58 -16.06
C VAL A 3 -46.75 11.59 -15.01
N LEU A 4 -47.11 11.60 -13.74
CA LEU A 4 -46.22 11.34 -12.61
C LEU A 4 -45.80 9.87 -12.64
N LYS A 5 -44.75 9.56 -13.41
CA LYS A 5 -44.01 8.29 -13.36
C LYS A 5 -42.89 8.44 -12.34
N ASN A 6 -42.83 7.49 -11.40
CA ASN A 6 -41.77 7.25 -10.40
C ASN A 6 -41.92 7.92 -9.01
N ILE A 7 -43.04 7.69 -8.34
CA ILE A 7 -43.05 7.75 -6.89
C ILE A 7 -42.57 6.36 -6.41
N GLN A 8 -41.38 6.28 -5.86
CA GLN A 8 -40.87 5.06 -5.20
C GLN A 8 -41.85 4.64 -4.09
N PRO A 9 -42.24 3.38 -3.99
CA PRO A 9 -43.17 2.94 -2.97
C PRO A 9 -42.59 3.17 -1.57
N VAL A 10 -43.28 3.92 -0.73
CA VAL A 10 -42.87 4.19 0.65
C VAL A 10 -42.56 2.87 1.36
N PRO A 11 -41.40 2.75 2.02
CA PRO A 11 -40.98 1.51 2.72
C PRO A 11 -42.06 1.01 3.69
N ARG A 12 -42.23 -0.31 3.82
CA ARG A 12 -43.24 -0.91 4.71
C ARG A 12 -43.08 -0.47 6.17
N THR A 13 -41.87 -0.30 6.66
CA THR A 13 -41.57 0.21 8.01
C THR A 13 -42.07 1.64 8.19
N THR A 14 -41.82 2.52 7.26
CA THR A 14 -42.30 3.92 7.31
C THR A 14 -43.83 4.00 7.35
N ARG A 15 -44.52 3.18 6.52
CA ARG A 15 -45.97 3.10 6.57
C ARG A 15 -46.51 2.59 7.94
N ARG A 16 -45.86 1.60 8.53
CA ARG A 16 -46.24 1.08 9.85
C ARG A 16 -46.02 2.12 10.95
N GLN A 17 -44.89 2.85 10.90
CA GLN A 17 -44.61 3.95 11.82
C GLN A 17 -45.69 5.05 11.73
N ALA A 18 -45.98 5.48 10.51
CA ALA A 18 -47.05 6.48 10.28
C ALA A 18 -48.41 6.01 10.79
N ALA A 19 -48.76 4.73 10.55
CA ALA A 19 -49.99 4.15 11.05
C ALA A 19 -50.10 4.17 12.58
N VAL A 20 -49.02 3.87 13.28
CA VAL A 20 -48.99 3.90 14.76
C VAL A 20 -49.08 5.34 15.28
N VAL A 21 -48.37 6.28 14.67
CA VAL A 21 -48.41 7.71 15.07
C VAL A 21 -49.80 8.26 14.92
N LEU A 22 -50.48 7.99 13.78
CA LEU A 22 -51.86 8.47 13.55
C LEU A 22 -52.87 7.83 14.51
N ALA A 23 -52.73 6.52 14.79
CA ALA A 23 -53.56 5.83 15.76
C ALA A 23 -53.40 6.42 17.19
N ASN A 24 -52.18 6.75 17.60
CA ASN A 24 -51.90 7.39 18.89
C ASN A 24 -52.46 8.83 18.98
N LYS A 25 -52.66 9.48 17.85
CA LYS A 25 -53.35 10.78 17.77
C LYS A 25 -54.88 10.67 17.80
N GLY A 26 -55.43 9.49 18.01
CA GLY A 26 -56.87 9.26 18.15
C GLY A 26 -57.65 9.01 16.85
N PHE A 27 -56.96 8.87 15.71
CA PHE A 27 -57.63 8.50 14.45
C PHE A 27 -58.14 7.06 14.49
N THR A 28 -59.32 6.83 13.90
CA THR A 28 -59.88 5.47 13.79
C THR A 28 -59.03 4.60 12.87
N VAL A 29 -58.99 3.27 13.11
CA VAL A 29 -58.23 2.33 12.28
C VAL A 29 -58.58 2.43 10.80
N SER A 30 -59.83 2.69 10.47
CA SER A 30 -60.31 2.88 9.09
C SER A 30 -59.75 4.15 8.46
N ALA A 31 -59.78 5.27 9.19
CA ALA A 31 -59.22 6.54 8.72
C ALA A 31 -57.70 6.46 8.52
N VAL A 32 -56.99 5.81 9.46
CA VAL A 32 -55.54 5.55 9.35
C VAL A 32 -55.23 4.69 8.13
N ALA A 33 -56.00 3.64 7.88
CA ALA A 33 -55.78 2.74 6.74
C ALA A 33 -55.88 3.50 5.39
N THR A 34 -56.88 4.39 5.29
CA THR A 34 -57.04 5.25 4.11
C THR A 34 -55.89 6.25 3.93
N LEU A 35 -55.50 6.94 5.00
CA LEU A 35 -54.43 7.94 4.99
C LEU A 35 -53.05 7.35 4.64
N VAL A 36 -52.76 6.16 5.14
CA VAL A 36 -51.44 5.48 4.94
C VAL A 36 -51.41 4.59 3.68
N GLY A 37 -52.57 4.40 3.04
CA GLY A 37 -52.70 3.57 1.84
C GLY A 37 -52.45 2.07 2.11
N CYS A 38 -53.08 1.54 3.17
CA CYS A 38 -52.97 0.11 3.53
C CYS A 38 -54.29 -0.45 4.06
N CYS A 39 -54.40 -1.76 4.21
CA CYS A 39 -55.62 -2.35 4.78
C CYS A 39 -55.70 -2.20 6.32
N THR A 40 -56.94 -2.16 6.85
CA THR A 40 -57.22 -2.02 8.28
C THR A 40 -56.51 -3.10 9.13
N SER A 41 -56.40 -4.34 8.62
CA SER A 41 -55.67 -5.43 9.28
C SER A 41 -54.15 -5.16 9.40
N THR A 42 -53.58 -4.40 8.46
CA THR A 42 -52.17 -4.00 8.57
C THR A 42 -51.97 -2.94 9.66
N VAL A 43 -52.88 -1.98 9.78
CA VAL A 43 -52.88 -1.00 10.86
C VAL A 43 -53.02 -1.68 12.22
N ALA A 44 -54.05 -2.53 12.39
CA ALA A 44 -54.28 -3.26 13.63
C ALA A 44 -53.07 -4.12 14.04
N ARG A 45 -52.41 -4.83 13.08
CA ARG A 45 -51.21 -5.62 13.32
C ARG A 45 -50.02 -4.75 13.69
N SER A 46 -49.86 -3.58 13.12
CA SER A 46 -48.78 -2.66 13.45
C SER A 46 -48.93 -2.09 14.86
N ILE A 47 -50.14 -1.72 15.26
CA ILE A 47 -50.44 -1.26 16.62
C ILE A 47 -50.19 -2.38 17.64
N LYS A 48 -50.70 -3.62 17.37
CA LYS A 48 -50.47 -4.76 18.22
C LYS A 48 -48.98 -5.09 18.36
N ARG A 49 -48.22 -4.97 17.28
CA ARG A 49 -46.77 -5.22 17.27
C ARG A 49 -46.03 -4.24 18.16
N ILE A 50 -46.25 -2.93 18.01
CA ILE A 50 -45.53 -1.96 18.84
C ILE A 50 -45.88 -2.12 20.33
N LYS A 51 -47.13 -2.49 20.64
CA LYS A 51 -47.50 -2.80 22.03
C LYS A 51 -46.78 -4.01 22.60
N ASN A 52 -46.47 -5.01 21.75
CA ASN A 52 -45.86 -6.26 22.21
C ASN A 52 -44.33 -6.26 22.18
N THR A 53 -43.71 -5.55 21.23
CA THR A 53 -42.28 -5.60 20.96
C THR A 53 -41.58 -4.23 21.04
N GLY A 54 -42.29 -3.14 21.24
CA GLY A 54 -41.77 -1.77 21.26
C GLY A 54 -41.36 -1.23 19.88
N ASP A 55 -41.42 -2.05 18.81
CA ASP A 55 -41.01 -1.65 17.45
C ASP A 55 -42.00 -2.13 16.38
N VAL A 56 -41.99 -1.47 15.23
CA VAL A 56 -42.76 -1.82 14.02
C VAL A 56 -42.00 -2.76 13.06
N VAL A 57 -40.72 -2.99 13.28
CA VAL A 57 -39.87 -3.83 12.45
C VAL A 57 -40.26 -5.30 12.56
N ASP A 58 -40.16 -6.05 11.47
CA ASP A 58 -40.43 -7.49 11.50
C ASP A 58 -39.30 -8.20 12.27
N LEU A 59 -39.69 -9.03 13.23
CA LEU A 59 -38.75 -9.90 13.93
C LEU A 59 -38.08 -10.85 12.94
N PRO A 60 -36.80 -11.20 13.18
CA PRO A 60 -36.11 -12.20 12.39
C PRO A 60 -36.91 -13.50 12.37
N ARG A 61 -37.10 -14.08 11.21
CA ARG A 61 -37.74 -15.38 11.05
C ARG A 61 -36.67 -16.48 11.17
N SER A 62 -37.00 -17.63 11.70
CA SER A 62 -36.07 -18.76 11.83
C SER A 62 -35.48 -19.24 10.51
N GLY A 63 -36.08 -18.89 9.37
CA GLY A 63 -35.60 -19.30 8.07
C GLY A 63 -35.54 -20.80 7.85
N ARG A 64 -34.93 -21.23 6.76
CA ARG A 64 -34.63 -22.65 6.52
C ARG A 64 -33.45 -23.08 7.41
N PRO A 65 -33.48 -24.23 8.08
CA PRO A 65 -32.34 -24.76 8.82
C PRO A 65 -31.06 -24.79 7.95
N ALA A 66 -29.92 -24.47 8.56
CA ALA A 66 -28.65 -24.53 7.87
C ALA A 66 -28.34 -25.95 7.39
N LEU A 67 -28.06 -26.14 6.11
CA LEU A 67 -27.71 -27.44 5.55
C LEU A 67 -26.36 -27.97 6.05
N TYR A 68 -25.45 -27.04 6.32
CA TYR A 68 -24.09 -27.34 6.78
C TYR A 68 -23.90 -26.84 8.22
N PRO A 69 -23.39 -27.68 9.13
CA PRO A 69 -23.06 -27.26 10.48
C PRO A 69 -21.88 -26.31 10.53
N GLU A 70 -21.66 -25.65 11.67
CA GLU A 70 -20.58 -24.71 11.86
C GLU A 70 -19.19 -25.35 11.72
N THR A 71 -19.06 -26.61 12.19
CA THR A 71 -17.84 -27.42 12.04
C THR A 71 -17.41 -27.53 10.57
N PHE A 72 -18.35 -27.81 9.66
CA PHE A 72 -18.10 -27.86 8.23
C PHE A 72 -17.60 -26.52 7.67
N LYS A 73 -18.14 -25.40 8.15
CA LYS A 73 -17.68 -24.08 7.73
C LYS A 73 -16.23 -23.82 8.15
N LEU A 74 -15.88 -24.22 9.37
CA LEU A 74 -14.51 -24.12 9.89
C LEU A 74 -13.53 -25.02 9.11
N GLU A 75 -13.92 -26.25 8.76
CA GLU A 75 -13.12 -27.14 7.92
C GLU A 75 -12.87 -26.56 6.54
N LEU A 76 -13.90 -25.97 5.93
CA LEU A 76 -13.76 -25.30 4.62
C LEU A 76 -12.85 -24.07 4.68
N ILE A 77 -12.96 -23.29 5.74
CA ILE A 77 -12.07 -22.14 5.99
C ILE A 77 -10.64 -22.63 6.18
N GLY A 78 -10.43 -23.66 7.00
CA GLY A 78 -9.13 -24.30 7.23
C GLY A 78 -8.50 -24.80 5.93
N PHE A 79 -9.28 -25.45 5.07
CA PHE A 79 -8.83 -25.87 3.75
C PHE A 79 -8.27 -24.70 2.92
N TYR A 80 -9.01 -23.60 2.82
CA TYR A 80 -8.56 -22.44 2.05
C TYR A 80 -7.35 -21.72 2.65
N CYS A 81 -7.21 -21.74 3.97
CA CYS A 81 -6.12 -21.05 4.67
C CYS A 81 -4.83 -21.88 4.74
N GLN A 82 -4.94 -23.21 4.77
CA GLN A 82 -3.81 -24.12 5.08
C GLN A 82 -3.34 -24.94 3.87
N THR A 83 -4.15 -25.06 2.81
CA THR A 83 -3.80 -25.90 1.67
C THR A 83 -3.51 -25.07 0.43
N GLN A 84 -2.58 -25.55 -0.39
CA GLN A 84 -2.28 -25.01 -1.70
C GLN A 84 -2.69 -26.00 -2.80
N PRO A 85 -3.08 -25.53 -4.00
CA PRO A 85 -3.41 -26.41 -5.12
C PRO A 85 -2.27 -27.35 -5.52
N PHE A 86 -1.03 -26.81 -5.54
CA PHE A 86 0.22 -27.53 -5.76
C PHE A 86 1.31 -27.05 -4.81
N PRO A 87 2.38 -27.78 -4.57
CA PRO A 87 3.54 -27.30 -3.84
C PRO A 87 4.09 -26.01 -4.46
N ASN A 88 4.29 -24.99 -3.65
CA ASN A 88 4.79 -23.67 -4.04
C ASN A 88 3.95 -22.92 -5.08
N SER A 89 2.70 -23.29 -5.28
CA SER A 89 1.86 -22.68 -6.29
C SER A 89 0.53 -22.19 -5.76
N GLY A 90 0.14 -21.12 -6.36
CA GLY A 90 -1.20 -20.73 -6.68
C GLY A 90 -2.19 -20.60 -5.54
N ARG A 91 -3.37 -20.25 -5.97
CA ARG A 91 -4.50 -19.99 -5.08
C ARG A 91 -5.67 -20.80 -5.56
N TRP A 92 -6.45 -21.30 -4.61
CA TRP A 92 -7.72 -21.92 -4.92
C TRP A 92 -8.68 -20.88 -5.51
N THR A 93 -9.12 -21.10 -6.75
CA THR A 93 -10.36 -20.48 -7.21
C THR A 93 -11.55 -21.24 -6.62
N ILE A 94 -12.69 -20.57 -6.46
CA ILE A 94 -13.91 -21.21 -5.93
C ILE A 94 -14.32 -22.42 -6.79
N ARG A 95 -14.18 -22.31 -8.11
CA ARG A 95 -14.50 -23.39 -9.05
C ARG A 95 -13.57 -24.59 -8.87
N TRP A 96 -12.29 -24.34 -8.80
CA TRP A 96 -11.28 -25.40 -8.67
C TRP A 96 -11.40 -26.12 -7.31
N ALA A 97 -11.54 -25.36 -6.23
CA ALA A 97 -11.74 -25.93 -4.91
C ALA A 97 -13.02 -26.80 -4.84
N ALA A 98 -14.12 -26.36 -5.45
CA ALA A 98 -15.34 -27.15 -5.49
C ALA A 98 -15.13 -28.52 -6.22
N ILE A 99 -14.39 -28.52 -7.31
CA ILE A 99 -14.04 -29.74 -8.07
C ILE A 99 -13.12 -30.63 -7.22
N HIS A 100 -12.10 -30.05 -6.59
CA HIS A 100 -11.13 -30.78 -5.78
C HIS A 100 -11.78 -31.43 -4.56
N LEU A 101 -12.64 -30.69 -3.84
CA LEU A 101 -13.36 -31.20 -2.69
C LEU A 101 -14.37 -32.28 -3.07
N ALA A 102 -15.01 -32.19 -4.24
CA ALA A 102 -15.88 -33.23 -4.76
C ALA A 102 -15.10 -34.52 -5.10
N ALA A 103 -13.88 -34.39 -5.60
CA ALA A 103 -13.01 -35.53 -5.92
C ALA A 103 -12.34 -36.17 -4.66
N LYS A 104 -12.24 -35.42 -3.56
CA LYS A 104 -11.58 -35.85 -2.32
C LYS A 104 -12.48 -35.57 -1.09
N PRO A 105 -13.55 -36.35 -0.88
CA PRO A 105 -14.53 -36.12 0.19
C PRO A 105 -13.95 -36.23 1.58
N ASN A 106 -12.77 -36.84 1.74
CA ASN A 106 -12.10 -36.97 3.04
C ASN A 106 -11.51 -35.68 3.61
N ILE A 107 -11.40 -34.64 2.78
CA ILE A 107 -10.86 -33.35 3.19
C ILE A 107 -11.90 -32.52 3.98
N VAL A 108 -13.15 -32.61 3.51
CA VAL A 108 -14.29 -31.95 4.13
C VAL A 108 -15.46 -32.93 4.01
N ASN A 109 -16.19 -33.22 5.10
CA ASN A 109 -17.24 -34.23 5.14
C ASN A 109 -18.51 -33.90 4.32
N ALA A 110 -18.35 -33.13 3.22
CA ALA A 110 -19.42 -32.83 2.29
C ALA A 110 -18.89 -32.24 0.98
N THR A 111 -19.69 -32.24 -0.06
CA THR A 111 -19.39 -31.66 -1.36
C THR A 111 -20.14 -30.33 -1.55
N PRO A 112 -19.58 -29.18 -1.14
CA PRO A 112 -20.28 -27.93 -1.24
C PRO A 112 -20.32 -27.40 -2.67
N SER A 113 -21.46 -26.81 -3.06
CA SER A 113 -21.55 -26.09 -4.33
C SER A 113 -20.66 -24.81 -4.33
N LYS A 114 -20.32 -24.33 -5.51
CA LYS A 114 -19.58 -23.04 -5.66
C LYS A 114 -20.26 -21.88 -4.92
N SER A 115 -21.58 -21.82 -4.98
CA SER A 115 -22.37 -20.79 -4.30
C SER A 115 -22.29 -20.89 -2.78
N THR A 116 -22.28 -22.11 -2.24
CA THR A 116 -22.10 -22.37 -0.82
C THR A 116 -20.71 -21.94 -0.35
N ILE A 117 -19.67 -22.34 -1.07
CA ILE A 117 -18.29 -21.92 -0.79
C ILE A 117 -18.17 -20.40 -0.79
N HIS A 118 -18.69 -19.74 -1.85
CA HIS A 118 -18.65 -18.28 -1.96
C HIS A 118 -19.32 -17.59 -0.76
N ARG A 119 -20.50 -18.08 -0.35
CA ARG A 119 -21.24 -17.51 0.79
C ARG A 119 -20.46 -17.65 2.08
N ILE A 120 -19.94 -18.83 2.40
CA ILE A 120 -19.15 -19.08 3.61
C ILE A 120 -17.90 -18.20 3.64
N LEU A 121 -17.16 -18.13 2.55
CA LEU A 121 -15.97 -17.26 2.46
C LEU A 121 -16.33 -15.78 2.61
N LYS A 122 -17.44 -15.32 2.02
CA LYS A 122 -17.92 -13.94 2.11
C LYS A 122 -18.36 -13.59 3.54
N GLU A 123 -19.09 -14.47 4.21
CA GLU A 123 -19.51 -14.30 5.61
C GLU A 123 -18.32 -14.14 6.55
N ASN A 124 -17.18 -14.75 6.23
CA ASN A 124 -15.95 -14.69 7.01
C ASN A 124 -14.90 -13.70 6.46
N ASN A 125 -15.29 -12.81 5.55
CA ASN A 125 -14.40 -11.84 4.90
C ASN A 125 -13.16 -12.42 4.22
N LEU A 126 -13.20 -13.69 3.81
CA LEU A 126 -12.11 -14.39 3.16
C LEU A 126 -12.21 -14.24 1.63
N LYS A 127 -11.11 -13.80 1.04
CA LYS A 127 -10.97 -13.60 -0.42
C LYS A 127 -9.71 -14.30 -0.93
N PRO A 128 -9.63 -15.63 -0.91
CA PRO A 128 -8.42 -16.38 -1.22
C PRO A 128 -7.95 -16.20 -2.68
N HIS A 129 -8.83 -15.74 -3.56
CA HIS A 129 -8.54 -15.44 -4.97
C HIS A 129 -7.91 -14.06 -5.17
N GLN A 130 -7.94 -13.18 -4.15
CA GLN A 130 -7.35 -11.85 -4.21
C GLN A 130 -5.98 -11.84 -3.54
N SER A 131 -4.99 -11.25 -4.18
CA SER A 131 -3.73 -10.87 -3.55
C SER A 131 -3.70 -9.38 -3.31
N ARG A 132 -3.14 -9.00 -2.18
CA ARG A 132 -2.72 -7.62 -1.94
C ARG A 132 -1.21 -7.65 -1.81
N TYR A 133 -0.56 -6.79 -2.54
CA TYR A 133 0.83 -6.48 -2.24
C TYR A 133 0.89 -5.79 -0.88
N PHE A 134 1.87 -6.16 -0.09
CA PHE A 134 2.16 -5.47 1.16
C PHE A 134 3.62 -5.05 1.15
N LEU A 135 3.90 -3.91 1.73
CA LEU A 135 5.26 -3.46 1.91
C LEU A 135 5.95 -4.35 2.97
N HIS A 136 6.95 -5.11 2.55
CA HIS A 136 7.85 -5.80 3.47
C HIS A 136 9.06 -4.90 3.71
N ILE A 137 9.10 -4.29 4.90
CA ILE A 137 10.16 -3.37 5.26
C ILE A 137 11.42 -4.19 5.58
N THR A 138 12.44 -4.07 4.74
CA THR A 138 13.73 -4.75 4.90
C THR A 138 14.87 -3.80 5.25
N ASP A 139 14.67 -2.49 5.11
CA ASP A 139 15.63 -1.45 5.49
C ASP A 139 15.54 -1.20 7.00
N PRO A 140 16.57 -1.51 7.78
CA PRO A 140 16.56 -1.24 9.24
C PRO A 140 16.41 0.23 9.57
N GLU A 141 16.81 1.12 8.67
CA GLU A 141 16.72 2.58 8.82
C GLU A 141 15.51 3.17 8.07
N PHE A 142 14.51 2.35 7.77
CA PHE A 142 13.33 2.79 7.01
C PHE A 142 12.63 3.98 7.67
N PHE A 143 12.30 3.86 8.94
CA PHE A 143 11.54 4.89 9.64
C PHE A 143 12.32 6.20 9.82
N PRO A 144 13.59 6.22 10.24
CA PRO A 144 14.38 7.44 10.28
C PRO A 144 14.50 8.13 8.92
N LYS A 145 14.67 7.37 7.83
CA LYS A 145 14.73 7.91 6.48
C LYS A 145 13.37 8.46 6.03
N MET A 146 12.28 7.72 6.29
CA MET A 146 10.92 8.16 5.99
C MET A 146 10.58 9.45 6.73
N ASP A 147 10.85 9.51 8.03
CA ASP A 147 10.58 10.68 8.87
C ASP A 147 11.39 11.90 8.41
N HIS A 148 12.66 11.70 8.03
CA HIS A 148 13.48 12.76 7.45
C HIS A 148 12.84 13.34 6.17
N LEU A 149 12.36 12.48 5.26
CA LEU A 149 11.71 12.92 4.02
C LEU A 149 10.37 13.60 4.30
N ILE A 150 9.56 13.08 5.21
CA ILE A 150 8.30 13.72 5.61
C ILE A 150 8.55 15.11 6.17
N LYS A 151 9.53 15.28 7.06
CA LYS A 151 9.92 16.60 7.59
C LYS A 151 10.40 17.55 6.48
N LEU A 152 11.16 17.02 5.51
CA LEU A 152 11.60 17.77 4.35
C LEU A 152 10.41 18.26 3.48
N TYR A 153 9.37 17.42 3.31
CA TYR A 153 8.19 17.77 2.51
C TYR A 153 7.24 18.73 3.22
N LEU A 154 7.17 18.65 4.55
CA LEU A 154 6.38 19.59 5.36
C LEU A 154 7.03 20.98 5.44
N ASN A 155 8.36 21.05 5.36
CA ASN A 155 9.14 22.28 5.38
C ASN A 155 10.14 22.28 4.21
N PRO A 156 9.66 22.37 2.96
CA PRO A 156 10.51 22.16 1.80
C PRO A 156 11.49 23.30 1.60
N PRO A 157 12.76 23.02 1.26
CA PRO A 157 13.67 24.02 0.75
C PRO A 157 13.17 24.58 -0.59
N LYS A 158 13.60 25.77 -0.96
CA LYS A 158 13.14 26.48 -2.16
C LYS A 158 13.28 25.66 -3.45
N ASN A 159 14.41 24.97 -3.60
CA ASN A 159 14.73 24.17 -4.79
C ASN A 159 14.76 22.69 -4.40
N LEU A 160 13.60 22.06 -4.23
CA LEU A 160 13.44 20.64 -3.95
C LEU A 160 12.93 19.93 -5.19
N PHE A 161 13.71 18.95 -5.66
CA PHE A 161 13.39 18.12 -6.81
C PHE A 161 13.35 16.65 -6.46
N PHE A 162 12.53 15.91 -7.18
CA PHE A 162 12.41 14.45 -7.09
C PHE A 162 12.88 13.85 -8.39
N PHE A 163 13.87 12.98 -8.32
CA PHE A 163 14.42 12.32 -9.50
C PHE A 163 14.18 10.82 -9.45
N ASP A 164 13.79 10.25 -10.59
CA ASP A 164 13.76 8.81 -10.80
C ASP A 164 13.77 8.48 -12.29
N GLU A 165 13.92 7.19 -12.62
CA GLU A 165 13.82 6.64 -13.96
C GLU A 165 12.56 5.81 -14.12
N CYS A 166 11.92 5.91 -15.28
CA CYS A 166 10.91 4.99 -15.78
C CYS A 166 11.52 4.13 -16.89
N PRO A 167 12.15 2.99 -16.56
CA PRO A 167 12.89 2.20 -17.53
C PRO A 167 11.98 1.22 -18.30
N GLY A 168 12.47 0.79 -19.48
CA GLY A 168 11.90 -0.34 -20.21
C GLY A 168 10.52 -0.09 -20.81
N ILE A 169 10.19 1.15 -21.16
CA ILE A 169 8.96 1.51 -21.84
C ILE A 169 8.95 0.82 -23.20
N GLN A 170 8.00 -0.06 -23.44
CA GLN A 170 7.92 -0.82 -24.67
C GLN A 170 7.29 0.04 -25.79
N ILE A 171 7.95 0.08 -26.93
CA ILE A 171 7.42 0.74 -28.14
C ILE A 171 6.61 -0.31 -28.90
N LEU A 172 5.30 -0.23 -28.77
CA LEU A 172 4.35 -1.19 -29.34
C LEU A 172 3.58 -0.55 -30.48
N LYS A 173 3.72 -1.09 -31.69
CA LYS A 173 2.90 -0.69 -32.83
C LYS A 173 1.73 -1.66 -32.97
N ARG A 174 0.51 -1.21 -32.76
CA ARG A 174 -0.70 -1.99 -33.03
C ARG A 174 -0.94 -2.08 -34.54
N LEU A 175 -1.44 -3.20 -35.01
CA LEU A 175 -1.64 -3.47 -36.45
C LEU A 175 -2.81 -2.68 -37.01
N VAL A 176 -3.83 -2.43 -36.18
CA VAL A 176 -5.05 -1.70 -36.56
C VAL A 176 -5.25 -0.53 -35.60
N PRO A 177 -5.73 0.63 -36.09
CA PRO A 177 -6.07 1.75 -35.22
C PRO A 177 -7.16 1.38 -34.21
N ASP A 178 -7.10 1.98 -33.04
CA ASP A 178 -8.12 1.79 -31.99
C ASP A 178 -9.49 2.26 -32.48
N LEU A 179 -10.50 1.46 -32.15
CA LEU A 179 -11.89 1.77 -32.48
C LEU A 179 -12.57 2.48 -31.30
N ARG A 180 -13.29 3.55 -31.59
CA ARG A 180 -14.23 4.16 -30.66
C ARG A 180 -15.60 3.56 -30.88
N THR A 181 -16.27 3.12 -29.82
CA THR A 181 -17.64 2.66 -29.88
C THR A 181 -18.58 3.82 -29.54
N ASP A 182 -19.55 4.07 -30.41
CA ASP A 182 -20.49 5.21 -30.29
C ASP A 182 -21.41 5.13 -29.06
N GLU A 183 -21.62 3.94 -28.50
CA GLU A 183 -22.61 3.74 -27.43
C GLU A 183 -22.04 3.59 -26.01
N THR A 184 -20.75 3.27 -25.84
CA THR A 184 -20.24 2.91 -24.50
C THR A 184 -19.04 3.73 -24.04
N VAL A 185 -18.53 4.66 -24.83
CA VAL A 185 -17.37 5.51 -24.50
C VAL A 185 -16.09 4.69 -24.17
N LYS A 186 -16.07 3.41 -24.47
CA LYS A 186 -14.88 2.57 -24.31
C LYS A 186 -14.04 2.58 -25.58
N ARG A 187 -12.74 2.80 -25.40
CA ARG A 187 -11.75 2.59 -26.45
C ARG A 187 -11.50 1.09 -26.60
N LEU A 188 -11.59 0.57 -27.78
CA LEU A 188 -11.24 -0.81 -28.13
C LEU A 188 -9.84 -0.81 -28.70
N GLU A 189 -8.93 -1.44 -27.98
CA GLU A 189 -7.52 -1.52 -28.34
C GLU A 189 -7.25 -2.85 -29.06
N GLU A 190 -6.45 -2.77 -30.15
CA GLU A 190 -5.99 -3.96 -30.86
C GLU A 190 -5.12 -4.83 -29.94
N PHE A 191 -5.36 -6.14 -30.01
CA PHE A 191 -4.63 -7.10 -29.18
C PHE A 191 -3.24 -7.42 -29.77
N GLU A 192 -3.12 -7.48 -31.12
CA GLU A 192 -1.86 -7.80 -31.78
C GLU A 192 -0.98 -6.55 -31.97
N TYR A 193 0.30 -6.71 -31.72
CA TYR A 193 1.27 -5.62 -31.82
C TYR A 193 2.65 -6.11 -32.29
N ILE A 194 3.41 -5.21 -32.89
CA ILE A 194 4.83 -5.37 -33.21
C ILE A 194 5.64 -4.59 -32.16
N ARG A 195 6.71 -5.20 -31.66
CA ARG A 195 7.65 -4.55 -30.74
C ARG A 195 8.76 -3.86 -31.51
N ASN A 196 8.89 -2.55 -31.35
CA ASN A 196 9.88 -1.72 -32.05
C ASN A 196 11.00 -1.21 -31.11
N GLY A 197 11.22 -1.91 -29.99
CA GLY A 197 12.26 -1.59 -29.04
C GLY A 197 11.75 -1.09 -27.69
N THR A 198 12.64 -0.44 -26.94
CA THR A 198 12.35 0.13 -25.62
C THR A 198 12.95 1.52 -25.48
N MET A 199 12.31 2.34 -24.66
CA MET A 199 12.81 3.67 -24.25
C MET A 199 12.83 3.76 -22.74
N ASN A 200 13.54 4.74 -22.23
CA ASN A 200 13.60 5.06 -20.80
C ASN A 200 13.33 6.57 -20.65
N VAL A 201 12.56 6.94 -19.63
CA VAL A 201 12.34 8.35 -19.26
C VAL A 201 13.07 8.62 -17.97
N LEU A 202 13.88 9.67 -17.94
CA LEU A 202 14.54 10.21 -16.75
C LEU A 202 13.90 11.55 -16.43
N ALA A 203 13.47 11.79 -15.19
CA ALA A 203 12.68 12.96 -14.85
C ALA A 203 13.04 13.59 -13.50
N PHE A 204 13.04 14.91 -13.46
CA PHE A 204 13.17 15.74 -12.26
C PHE A 204 11.86 16.50 -12.04
N PHE A 205 11.12 16.16 -11.02
CA PHE A 205 9.88 16.81 -10.63
C PHE A 205 10.16 17.92 -9.60
N ASN A 206 9.74 19.14 -9.89
CA ASN A 206 9.89 20.28 -8.98
C ASN A 206 8.75 20.30 -7.96
N TYR A 207 9.07 20.29 -6.67
CA TYR A 207 8.08 20.30 -5.60
C TYR A 207 7.27 21.60 -5.54
N ALA A 208 7.89 22.74 -5.83
CA ALA A 208 7.30 24.04 -5.62
C ALA A 208 6.17 24.38 -6.61
N ASP A 209 6.31 23.98 -7.87
CA ASP A 209 5.38 24.34 -8.95
C ASP A 209 4.83 23.11 -9.72
N GLY A 210 5.36 21.92 -9.47
CA GLY A 210 4.96 20.70 -10.15
C GLY A 210 5.47 20.57 -11.59
N LYS A 211 6.35 21.47 -12.04
CA LYS A 211 7.00 21.34 -13.33
C LYS A 211 7.98 20.18 -13.34
N VAL A 212 8.20 19.64 -14.50
CA VAL A 212 9.07 18.49 -14.71
C VAL A 212 10.14 18.85 -15.74
N HIS A 213 11.38 18.48 -15.50
CA HIS A 213 12.41 18.39 -16.51
C HIS A 213 12.62 16.92 -16.83
N ALA A 214 12.27 16.46 -18.03
CA ALA A 214 12.34 15.06 -18.36
C ALA A 214 12.82 14.83 -19.80
N GLU A 215 13.53 13.73 -20.00
CA GLU A 215 14.08 13.35 -21.29
C GLU A 215 13.88 11.84 -21.56
N CYS A 216 13.64 11.51 -22.85
CA CYS A 216 13.61 10.13 -23.34
C CYS A 216 14.98 9.71 -23.85
N HIS A 217 15.46 8.55 -23.42
CA HIS A 217 16.74 7.98 -23.81
C HIS A 217 16.64 6.48 -24.14
N ALA A 218 17.53 6.01 -25.02
CA ALA A 218 17.62 4.59 -25.37
C ALA A 218 18.10 3.73 -24.16
N ASP A 219 18.87 4.33 -23.27
CA ASP A 219 19.39 3.67 -22.06
C ASP A 219 19.26 4.58 -20.82
N HIS A 220 19.55 4.02 -19.65
CA HIS A 220 19.58 4.71 -18.35
C HIS A 220 20.92 4.44 -17.63
N LYS A 221 22.01 4.39 -18.40
CA LYS A 221 23.36 4.16 -17.85
C LYS A 221 23.85 5.38 -17.06
N THR A 222 24.95 5.17 -16.32
CA THR A 222 25.55 6.22 -15.50
C THR A 222 25.87 7.48 -16.31
N ASP A 223 26.44 7.34 -17.50
CA ASP A 223 26.82 8.50 -18.32
C ASP A 223 25.60 9.28 -18.82
N THR A 224 24.54 8.58 -19.22
CA THR A 224 23.26 9.19 -19.60
C THR A 224 22.64 9.95 -18.42
N PHE A 225 22.60 9.32 -17.24
CA PHE A 225 22.12 9.95 -16.02
C PHE A 225 22.95 11.21 -15.66
N LEU A 226 24.28 11.12 -15.68
CA LEU A 226 25.14 12.25 -15.35
C LEU A 226 24.96 13.41 -16.31
N ALA A 227 24.83 13.15 -17.61
CA ALA A 227 24.62 14.19 -18.61
C ALA A 227 23.29 14.92 -18.42
N ILE A 228 22.21 14.21 -18.09
CA ILE A 228 20.89 14.83 -17.84
C ILE A 228 20.90 15.59 -16.51
N PHE A 229 21.56 15.05 -15.49
CA PHE A 229 21.72 15.69 -14.18
C PHE A 229 22.49 17.03 -14.33
N GLU A 230 23.56 17.06 -15.09
CA GLU A 230 24.33 18.27 -15.37
C GLU A 230 23.48 19.33 -16.07
N ARG A 231 22.72 18.96 -17.12
CA ARG A 231 21.81 19.88 -17.80
C ARG A 231 20.76 20.45 -16.84
N HIS A 232 20.17 19.61 -16.01
CA HIS A 232 19.17 20.05 -15.04
C HIS A 232 19.78 21.01 -14.00
N VAL A 233 20.94 20.67 -13.42
CA VAL A 233 21.62 21.54 -12.44
C VAL A 233 22.02 22.87 -13.06
N SER A 234 22.44 22.87 -14.34
CA SER A 234 22.81 24.08 -15.09
C SER A 234 21.62 25.01 -15.39
N SER A 235 20.41 24.45 -15.42
CA SER A 235 19.17 25.23 -15.55
C SER A 235 18.70 25.87 -14.22
N CYS A 236 19.26 25.44 -13.10
CA CYS A 236 18.90 25.96 -11.77
C CYS A 236 19.76 27.18 -11.39
N PRO A 237 19.24 28.11 -10.56
CA PRO A 237 19.98 29.26 -10.07
C PRO A 237 21.34 28.90 -9.44
N THR A 238 22.41 29.56 -9.83
CA THR A 238 23.78 29.19 -9.41
C THR A 238 24.09 29.50 -7.95
N ASN A 239 23.41 30.46 -7.33
CA ASN A 239 23.67 30.93 -5.97
C ASN A 239 22.76 30.29 -4.92
N GLU A 240 21.97 29.30 -5.29
CA GLU A 240 21.01 28.66 -4.41
C GLU A 240 21.36 27.18 -4.22
N GLN A 241 21.12 26.68 -3.01
CA GLN A 241 21.24 25.25 -2.73
C GLN A 241 20.11 24.49 -3.41
N ILE A 242 20.42 23.31 -3.93
CA ILE A 242 19.50 22.43 -4.63
C ILE A 242 19.42 21.10 -3.87
N HIS A 243 18.22 20.67 -3.59
CA HIS A 243 17.93 19.41 -2.89
C HIS A 243 17.30 18.41 -3.85
N TYR A 244 17.82 17.20 -3.90
CA TYR A 244 17.27 16.10 -4.69
C TYR A 244 16.85 14.95 -3.80
N VAL A 245 15.65 14.46 -4.01
CA VAL A 245 15.20 13.16 -3.46
C VAL A 245 15.38 12.12 -4.56
N MET A 246 16.11 11.05 -4.25
CA MET A 246 16.46 9.99 -5.19
C MET A 246 16.30 8.62 -4.53
N ASP A 247 16.17 7.59 -5.34
CA ASP A 247 16.22 6.21 -4.88
C ASP A 247 17.65 5.73 -4.57
N ASN A 248 17.76 4.48 -4.15
CA ASN A 248 19.06 3.88 -3.79
C ASN A 248 19.73 3.12 -4.95
N LEU A 249 19.48 3.49 -6.20
CA LEU A 249 20.15 2.86 -7.34
C LEU A 249 21.67 3.06 -7.27
N SER A 250 22.44 2.09 -7.76
CA SER A 250 23.91 2.13 -7.69
C SER A 250 24.51 3.32 -8.43
N THR A 251 23.88 3.77 -9.51
CA THR A 251 24.25 4.96 -10.29
C THR A 251 24.19 6.24 -9.44
N HIS A 252 23.17 6.36 -8.58
CA HIS A 252 22.95 7.53 -7.71
C HIS A 252 23.84 7.57 -6.47
N ARG A 253 24.65 6.52 -6.24
CA ARG A 253 25.54 6.40 -5.08
C ARG A 253 26.96 6.01 -5.48
N GLY A 254 27.24 6.05 -6.78
CA GLY A 254 28.55 5.75 -7.34
C GLY A 254 29.55 6.88 -7.11
N TYR A 255 30.85 6.56 -7.15
CA TYR A 255 31.88 7.58 -7.11
C TYR A 255 31.83 8.56 -8.30
N PRO A 256 31.49 8.14 -9.54
CA PRO A 256 31.27 9.08 -10.66
C PRO A 256 30.22 10.17 -10.34
N PHE A 257 29.13 9.81 -9.65
CA PHE A 257 28.12 10.78 -9.24
C PHE A 257 28.66 11.73 -8.15
N CYS A 258 29.46 11.24 -7.19
CA CYS A 258 30.13 12.13 -6.22
C CYS A 258 31.01 13.16 -6.91
N ARG A 259 31.77 12.77 -7.94
CA ARG A 259 32.58 13.70 -8.76
C ARG A 259 31.72 14.74 -9.46
N ALA A 260 30.66 14.34 -10.12
CA ALA A 260 29.74 15.26 -10.79
C ALA A 260 29.10 16.26 -9.81
N VAL A 261 28.65 15.79 -8.66
CA VAL A 261 28.09 16.65 -7.60
C VAL A 261 29.13 17.65 -7.08
N ALA A 262 30.39 17.23 -6.91
CA ALA A 262 31.48 18.11 -6.47
C ALA A 262 31.75 19.21 -7.49
N GLU A 263 31.92 18.83 -8.76
CA GLU A 263 32.19 19.75 -9.90
C GLU A 263 31.06 20.77 -10.03
N LEU A 264 29.79 20.32 -10.09
CA LEU A 264 28.61 21.16 -10.21
C LEU A 264 28.33 22.03 -8.96
N SER A 265 28.87 21.64 -7.81
CA SER A 265 28.82 22.44 -6.59
C SER A 265 30.00 23.41 -6.43
N GLY A 266 31.02 23.34 -7.31
CA GLY A 266 32.21 24.13 -7.20
C GLY A 266 33.12 23.80 -6.00
N VAL A 267 33.08 22.55 -5.53
CA VAL A 267 33.88 22.07 -4.38
C VAL A 267 34.83 20.95 -4.79
N GLY A 268 35.89 20.75 -4.01
CA GLY A 268 36.80 19.62 -4.23
C GLY A 268 36.12 18.28 -3.94
N CYS A 269 36.21 17.32 -4.85
CA CYS A 269 35.77 15.96 -4.59
C CYS A 269 36.78 15.24 -3.70
N PRO A 270 36.39 14.64 -2.55
CA PRO A 270 37.28 13.77 -1.82
C PRO A 270 37.78 12.61 -2.69
N PRO A 271 39.04 12.17 -2.54
CA PRO A 271 39.59 11.11 -3.35
C PRO A 271 38.80 9.78 -3.12
N GLU A 272 38.84 8.90 -4.13
CA GLU A 272 38.11 7.62 -4.06
C GLU A 272 38.57 6.74 -2.88
N SER A 273 39.82 6.87 -2.45
CA SER A 273 40.35 6.22 -1.26
C SER A 273 39.66 6.62 0.04
N GLU A 274 39.15 7.85 0.12
CA GLU A 274 38.35 8.35 1.25
C GLU A 274 36.88 7.95 1.11
N LEU A 275 36.32 8.03 -0.11
CA LEU A 275 34.95 7.60 -0.45
C LEU A 275 34.89 6.12 -0.87
N ASN A 276 35.68 5.28 -0.24
CA ASN A 276 35.92 3.90 -0.65
C ASN A 276 34.76 2.94 -0.42
N ASN A 277 33.74 3.33 0.33
CA ASN A 277 32.56 2.53 0.57
C ASN A 277 31.26 3.33 0.40
N LEU A 278 30.14 2.60 0.30
CA LEU A 278 28.83 3.17 0.06
C LEU A 278 28.39 4.15 1.16
N GLU A 279 28.65 3.81 2.41
CA GLU A 279 28.23 4.61 3.58
C GLU A 279 28.90 5.99 3.56
N LYS A 280 30.20 6.06 3.27
CA LYS A 280 30.96 7.32 3.17
C LYS A 280 30.45 8.17 1.99
N ARG A 281 30.19 7.57 0.83
CA ARG A 281 29.63 8.28 -0.34
C ARG A 281 28.25 8.85 -0.04
N VAL A 282 27.35 8.06 0.53
CA VAL A 282 26.02 8.51 0.93
C VAL A 282 26.09 9.62 1.98
N LYS A 283 26.96 9.48 2.98
CA LYS A 283 27.18 10.54 3.99
C LYS A 283 27.66 11.83 3.34
N TRP A 284 28.60 11.76 2.42
CA TRP A 284 29.11 12.94 1.70
C TRP A 284 28.05 13.57 0.79
N LEU A 285 27.29 12.75 0.04
CA LEU A 285 26.20 13.24 -0.82
C LEU A 285 25.09 13.96 -0.04
N LYS A 286 24.82 13.52 1.19
CA LYS A 286 23.82 14.13 2.09
C LYS A 286 24.30 15.40 2.78
N SER A 287 25.62 15.69 2.81
CA SER A 287 26.11 16.85 3.57
C SER A 287 25.61 18.18 2.92
N THR A 288 25.32 19.15 3.79
CA THR A 288 24.74 20.45 3.42
C THR A 288 25.77 21.54 3.21
N ASP A 289 27.06 21.18 3.22
CA ASP A 289 28.20 22.08 3.06
C ASP A 289 28.51 22.41 1.57
N LYS A 290 27.69 21.93 0.65
CA LYS A 290 27.81 22.15 -0.78
C LYS A 290 26.48 22.57 -1.41
N ARG A 291 26.53 23.03 -2.66
CA ARG A 291 25.33 23.49 -3.39
C ARG A 291 24.30 22.39 -3.60
N ILE A 292 24.73 21.17 -3.86
CA ILE A 292 23.84 20.03 -4.19
C ILE A 292 23.79 19.08 -3.01
N VAL A 293 22.58 18.83 -2.51
CA VAL A 293 22.29 17.94 -1.37
C VAL A 293 21.38 16.82 -1.84
N ILE A 294 21.78 15.58 -1.58
CA ILE A 294 21.02 14.39 -1.99
C ILE A 294 20.33 13.77 -0.77
N HIS A 295 19.03 13.50 -0.86
CA HIS A 295 18.22 12.77 0.10
C HIS A 295 17.81 11.43 -0.50
N PHE A 296 18.08 10.33 0.18
CA PHE A 296 17.77 9.00 -0.33
C PHE A 296 16.48 8.47 0.29
N THR A 297 15.60 7.91 -0.55
CA THR A 297 14.44 7.15 -0.07
C THR A 297 14.87 5.90 0.69
N PRO A 298 14.08 5.39 1.64
CA PRO A 298 14.34 4.06 2.19
C PRO A 298 14.19 2.98 1.11
N TYR A 299 14.85 1.83 1.29
CA TYR A 299 14.63 0.68 0.39
C TYR A 299 13.15 0.28 0.38
N HIS A 300 12.60 0.02 -0.79
CA HIS A 300 11.17 -0.23 -1.03
C HIS A 300 10.24 0.94 -0.64
N GLY A 301 10.80 2.16 -0.58
CA GLY A 301 10.08 3.39 -0.28
C GLY A 301 9.92 4.32 -1.50
N SER A 302 9.89 3.81 -2.74
CA SER A 302 9.73 4.64 -3.96
C SER A 302 8.47 5.50 -3.91
N TRP A 303 7.40 5.03 -3.27
CA TRP A 303 6.17 5.82 -3.08
C TRP A 303 6.38 7.16 -2.33
N LEU A 304 7.52 7.32 -1.64
CA LEU A 304 7.95 8.62 -1.08
C LEU A 304 8.56 9.54 -2.13
N ASN A 305 8.92 9.03 -3.31
CA ASN A 305 9.46 9.83 -4.40
C ASN A 305 8.30 10.37 -5.25
N LEU A 306 8.03 11.68 -5.18
CA LEU A 306 6.85 12.27 -5.81
C LEU A 306 6.85 12.22 -7.34
N VAL A 307 7.99 12.05 -7.99
CA VAL A 307 8.04 11.87 -9.44
C VAL A 307 7.29 10.63 -9.92
N GLU A 308 7.12 9.63 -9.06
CA GLU A 308 6.33 8.42 -9.34
C GLU A 308 4.85 8.74 -9.65
N PHE A 309 4.28 9.78 -9.04
CA PHE A 309 2.94 10.24 -9.38
C PHE A 309 2.88 10.74 -10.82
N TRP A 310 3.87 11.51 -11.24
CA TRP A 310 3.95 11.99 -12.60
C TRP A 310 4.16 10.84 -13.60
N PHE A 311 5.01 9.86 -13.29
CA PHE A 311 5.13 8.64 -14.09
C PHE A 311 3.81 7.90 -14.21
N GLY A 312 3.02 7.84 -13.15
CA GLY A 312 1.68 7.26 -13.19
C GLY A 312 0.70 8.00 -14.10
N ILE A 313 0.86 9.30 -14.27
CA ILE A 313 0.05 10.14 -15.19
C ILE A 313 0.50 9.93 -16.63
N ILE A 314 1.79 10.10 -16.91
CA ILE A 314 2.32 10.00 -18.28
C ILE A 314 2.17 8.57 -18.84
N ASN A 315 2.32 7.55 -17.99
CA ASN A 315 2.11 6.16 -18.39
C ASN A 315 0.71 5.93 -18.98
N LYS A 316 -0.31 6.56 -18.40
CA LYS A 316 -1.71 6.46 -18.86
C LYS A 316 -2.03 7.33 -20.06
N LYS A 317 -1.23 8.35 -20.34
CA LYS A 317 -1.53 9.36 -21.35
C LYS A 317 -0.70 9.22 -22.60
N VAL A 318 0.55 8.76 -22.45
CA VAL A 318 1.53 8.69 -23.53
C VAL A 318 2.16 7.30 -23.64
N LEU A 319 2.76 6.79 -22.54
CA LEU A 319 3.68 5.65 -22.64
C LEU A 319 3.03 4.33 -23.04
N ASN A 320 1.70 4.19 -22.87
CA ASN A 320 0.94 2.99 -23.25
C ASN A 320 0.22 3.10 -24.60
N GLU A 321 0.49 4.15 -25.37
CA GLU A 321 -0.11 4.33 -26.68
C GLU A 321 0.63 3.49 -27.77
N SER A 322 0.11 3.51 -28.99
CA SER A 322 0.68 2.78 -30.13
C SER A 322 1.64 3.66 -30.90
N TYR A 323 2.90 3.23 -31.03
CA TYR A 323 3.96 3.97 -31.74
C TYR A 323 4.65 3.06 -32.76
N GLY A 324 4.87 3.61 -33.98
CA GLY A 324 5.60 2.93 -35.04
C GLY A 324 7.12 2.94 -34.85
N SER A 325 7.64 3.94 -34.08
CA SER A 325 9.08 4.08 -33.85
C SER A 325 9.37 4.75 -32.49
N ALA A 326 10.64 4.79 -32.12
CA ALA A 326 11.13 5.52 -30.94
C ALA A 326 10.95 7.04 -31.10
N GLU A 327 11.09 7.54 -32.30
CA GLU A 327 10.93 8.95 -32.65
C GLU A 327 9.50 9.41 -32.45
N GLU A 328 8.49 8.61 -32.90
CA GLU A 328 7.07 8.91 -32.69
C GLU A 328 6.71 8.96 -31.20
N LEU A 329 7.23 8.00 -30.40
CA LEU A 329 7.02 8.03 -28.96
C LEU A 329 7.64 9.28 -28.36
N LYS A 330 8.86 9.64 -28.75
CA LYS A 330 9.57 10.81 -28.25
C LYS A 330 8.84 12.11 -28.61
N GLU A 331 8.36 12.25 -29.83
CA GLU A 331 7.57 13.42 -30.25
C GLU A 331 6.28 13.58 -29.43
N SER A 332 5.58 12.47 -29.18
CA SER A 332 4.39 12.45 -28.33
C SER A 332 4.72 12.79 -26.88
N PHE A 333 5.84 12.26 -26.39
CA PHE A 333 6.34 12.56 -25.04
C PHE A 333 6.70 14.05 -24.91
N ASP A 334 7.47 14.61 -25.84
CA ASP A 334 7.92 16.00 -25.79
C ASP A 334 6.71 16.94 -25.86
N SER A 335 5.72 16.64 -26.69
CA SER A 335 4.47 17.40 -26.77
C SER A 335 3.68 17.38 -25.46
N PHE A 336 3.52 16.20 -24.84
CA PHE A 336 2.87 16.09 -23.54
C PHE A 336 3.66 16.79 -22.43
N HIS A 337 4.97 16.68 -22.45
CA HIS A 337 5.86 17.31 -21.47
C HIS A 337 5.76 18.84 -21.52
N GLU A 338 5.71 19.41 -22.72
CA GLU A 338 5.48 20.85 -22.91
C GLU A 338 4.09 21.25 -22.42
N GLU A 339 3.04 20.52 -22.79
CA GLU A 339 1.67 20.78 -22.34
C GLU A 339 1.56 20.65 -20.80
N TRP A 340 2.22 19.64 -20.21
CA TRP A 340 2.28 19.51 -18.76
C TRP A 340 2.86 20.76 -18.10
N ASN A 341 4.03 21.21 -18.54
CA ASN A 341 4.74 22.33 -17.93
C ASN A 341 4.05 23.68 -18.14
N THR A 342 3.26 23.83 -19.21
CA THR A 342 2.57 25.09 -19.54
C THR A 342 1.16 25.18 -18.96
N LEU A 343 0.42 24.08 -18.90
CA LEU A 343 -1.00 24.08 -18.57
C LEU A 343 -1.38 23.22 -17.36
N LEU A 344 -0.68 22.11 -17.14
CA LEU A 344 -1.13 21.10 -16.20
C LEU A 344 -0.28 21.03 -14.92
N ALA A 345 0.92 21.61 -14.92
CA ALA A 345 1.81 21.58 -13.78
C ALA A 345 1.18 22.21 -12.55
N HIS A 346 1.21 21.48 -11.45
CA HIS A 346 0.71 21.95 -10.15
C HIS A 346 1.47 21.22 -9.03
N PRO A 347 1.66 21.88 -7.87
CA PRO A 347 2.34 21.25 -6.74
C PRO A 347 1.48 20.15 -6.14
N PHE A 348 2.09 19.00 -5.84
CA PHE A 348 1.46 17.96 -5.03
C PHE A 348 1.66 18.26 -3.56
N ARG A 349 0.56 18.40 -2.80
CA ARG A 349 0.63 18.62 -1.36
C ARG A 349 0.79 17.28 -0.63
N TRP A 350 1.88 17.16 0.10
CA TRP A 350 2.09 16.01 0.98
C TRP A 350 1.24 16.12 2.24
N THR A 351 0.45 15.09 2.54
CA THR A 351 -0.46 15.07 3.70
C THR A 351 -0.21 13.89 4.64
N TYR A 352 0.61 12.92 4.24
CA TYR A 352 0.88 11.72 5.02
C TYR A 352 1.94 11.98 6.09
N ASP A 353 1.66 11.64 7.36
CA ASP A 353 2.53 11.86 8.52
C ASP A 353 3.34 10.63 8.95
N GLY A 354 3.08 9.46 8.39
CA GLY A 354 3.82 8.22 8.67
C GLY A 354 3.28 7.37 9.83
N THR A 355 2.39 7.89 10.69
CA THR A 355 2.00 7.25 11.96
C THR A 355 1.41 5.84 11.81
N ASP A 356 0.55 5.61 10.82
CA ASP A 356 -0.08 4.30 10.61
C ASP A 356 0.90 3.18 10.19
N LEU A 357 2.05 3.54 9.65
CA LEU A 357 3.01 2.55 9.16
C LEU A 357 3.78 1.89 10.31
N HIS A 358 4.05 2.61 11.38
CA HIS A 358 4.69 2.09 12.59
C HIS A 358 3.88 0.94 13.18
N LYS A 359 2.58 1.16 13.42
CA LYS A 359 1.65 0.14 13.93
C LYS A 359 1.58 -1.08 13.01
N LYS A 360 1.52 -0.86 11.69
CA LYS A 360 1.50 -1.93 10.70
C LYS A 360 2.79 -2.76 10.71
N ALA A 361 3.94 -2.13 10.94
CA ALA A 361 5.22 -2.83 11.02
C ALA A 361 5.28 -3.77 12.24
N VAL A 362 4.89 -3.28 13.43
CA VAL A 362 4.83 -4.09 14.65
C VAL A 362 3.88 -5.28 14.49
N ASN A 363 2.67 -5.05 14.02
CA ASN A 363 1.68 -6.12 13.79
C ASN A 363 2.18 -7.19 12.81
N ARG A 364 2.91 -6.79 11.79
CA ARG A 364 3.51 -7.75 10.84
C ARG A 364 4.62 -8.55 11.47
N PHE A 365 5.45 -7.92 12.28
CA PHE A 365 6.53 -8.60 12.98
C PHE A 365 5.97 -9.63 13.97
N ILE A 366 4.97 -9.26 14.78
CA ILE A 366 4.25 -10.18 15.66
C ILE A 366 3.69 -11.38 14.89
N LYS A 367 3.00 -11.11 13.77
CA LYS A 367 2.45 -12.17 12.92
C LYS A 367 3.52 -13.08 12.33
N MET A 368 4.63 -12.50 11.90
CA MET A 368 5.78 -13.26 11.39
C MET A 368 6.34 -14.20 12.45
N LEU A 369 6.57 -13.72 13.66
CA LEU A 369 7.05 -14.55 14.78
C LEU A 369 6.07 -15.68 15.11
N LYS A 370 4.76 -15.41 15.16
CA LYS A 370 3.73 -16.41 15.45
C LYS A 370 3.61 -17.52 14.39
N THR A 371 3.82 -17.17 13.12
CA THR A 371 3.49 -18.09 12.01
C THR A 371 4.67 -18.78 11.39
N ALA A 372 5.85 -18.23 11.49
CA ALA A 372 7.00 -18.65 10.68
C ALA A 372 8.35 -18.64 11.41
N ALA A 373 8.39 -18.47 12.73
CA ALA A 373 9.65 -18.39 13.46
C ALA A 373 10.63 -19.55 13.15
N ASN A 374 10.12 -20.77 12.98
CA ASN A 374 10.93 -21.95 12.66
C ASN A 374 11.26 -22.11 11.16
N LYS A 375 10.74 -21.27 10.29
CA LYS A 375 10.89 -21.35 8.82
C LYS A 375 11.49 -20.09 8.20
N LEU A 376 11.80 -19.08 9.04
CA LEU A 376 12.37 -17.83 8.56
C LEU A 376 13.84 -18.03 8.18
N GLU A 377 14.21 -17.49 7.04
CA GLU A 377 15.64 -17.29 6.73
C GLU A 377 16.26 -16.40 7.80
N THR A 378 17.40 -16.80 8.33
CA THR A 378 18.12 -16.11 9.41
C THR A 378 18.38 -14.63 9.06
N THR A 379 18.81 -14.37 7.83
CA THR A 379 19.06 -13.00 7.33
C THR A 379 17.80 -12.12 7.36
N SER A 380 16.61 -12.68 7.10
CA SER A 380 15.34 -11.94 7.17
C SER A 380 15.00 -11.60 8.61
N LEU A 381 15.16 -12.54 9.54
CA LEU A 381 14.91 -12.34 10.96
C LEU A 381 15.82 -11.26 11.55
N THR A 382 17.11 -11.30 11.28
CA THR A 382 18.09 -10.34 11.81
C THR A 382 17.84 -8.93 11.32
N LYS A 383 17.43 -8.76 10.05
CA LYS A 383 16.98 -7.47 9.51
C LYS A 383 15.73 -6.94 10.21
N GLN A 384 14.75 -7.82 10.48
CA GLN A 384 13.52 -7.42 11.17
C GLN A 384 13.77 -7.05 12.64
N LEU A 385 14.64 -7.77 13.34
CA LEU A 385 15.05 -7.40 14.69
C LEU A 385 15.70 -6.02 14.73
N ARG A 386 16.58 -5.72 13.79
CA ARG A 386 17.22 -4.40 13.69
C ARG A 386 16.21 -3.29 13.36
N LEU A 387 15.27 -3.56 12.47
CA LEU A 387 14.17 -2.65 12.16
C LEU A 387 13.32 -2.35 13.40
N MET A 388 12.97 -3.39 14.17
CA MET A 388 12.19 -3.24 15.39
C MET A 388 12.96 -2.48 16.46
N SER A 389 14.26 -2.76 16.66
CA SER A 389 15.08 -1.98 17.59
C SER A 389 15.06 -0.48 17.24
N ASN A 390 15.31 -0.14 15.97
CA ASN A 390 15.25 1.27 15.53
C ASN A 390 13.85 1.89 15.69
N LEU A 391 12.80 1.11 15.51
CA LEU A 391 11.43 1.57 15.73
C LEU A 391 11.17 1.88 17.19
N PHE A 392 11.63 1.02 18.11
CA PHE A 392 11.53 1.23 19.56
C PHE A 392 12.30 2.47 20.02
N ASP A 393 13.53 2.62 19.54
CA ASP A 393 14.40 3.72 19.95
C ASP A 393 13.83 5.10 19.57
N ASN A 394 13.07 5.19 18.47
CA ASN A 394 12.62 6.47 17.93
C ASN A 394 11.12 6.74 18.03
N TYR A 395 10.27 5.69 18.06
CA TYR A 395 8.81 5.82 17.88
C TYR A 395 7.99 5.06 18.93
N PHE A 396 8.59 4.72 20.06
CA PHE A 396 7.96 3.95 21.13
C PHE A 396 6.59 4.51 21.56
N HIS A 397 6.50 5.85 21.73
CA HIS A 397 5.27 6.50 22.19
C HIS A 397 4.13 6.54 21.15
N GLU A 398 4.42 6.27 19.90
CA GLU A 398 3.42 6.29 18.81
C GLU A 398 2.69 4.95 18.63
N ILE A 399 3.10 3.90 19.34
CA ILE A 399 2.57 2.56 19.21
C ILE A 399 1.70 2.22 20.41
N PRO A 400 0.45 1.75 20.22
CA PRO A 400 -0.45 1.41 21.30
C PRO A 400 0.10 0.35 22.24
N ARG A 401 -0.25 0.47 23.52
CA ARG A 401 0.23 -0.39 24.62
C ARG A 401 -0.04 -1.89 24.38
N ASP A 402 -1.22 -2.22 23.92
CA ASP A 402 -1.63 -3.59 23.62
C ASP A 402 -0.74 -4.28 22.60
N HIS A 403 -0.21 -3.54 21.62
CA HIS A 403 0.75 -4.06 20.63
C HIS A 403 2.10 -4.39 21.26
N TRP A 404 2.53 -3.61 22.26
CA TRP A 404 3.77 -3.86 22.99
C TRP A 404 3.68 -5.08 23.89
N GLU A 405 2.59 -5.23 24.61
CA GLU A 405 2.32 -6.40 25.46
C GLU A 405 2.26 -7.68 24.63
N GLU A 406 1.53 -7.66 23.51
CA GLU A 406 1.48 -8.79 22.59
C GLU A 406 2.85 -9.15 22.04
N LEU A 407 3.66 -8.15 21.62
CA LEU A 407 5.01 -8.37 21.10
C LEU A 407 5.91 -8.98 22.18
N PHE A 408 5.86 -8.49 23.42
CA PHE A 408 6.65 -9.02 24.54
C PHE A 408 6.35 -10.50 24.80
N ILE A 409 5.06 -10.87 24.90
CA ILE A 409 4.62 -12.25 25.09
C ILE A 409 5.14 -13.15 23.97
N VAL A 410 5.03 -12.69 22.72
CA VAL A 410 5.47 -13.48 21.56
C VAL A 410 6.98 -13.61 21.52
N LEU A 411 7.73 -12.56 21.81
CA LEU A 411 9.19 -12.61 21.85
C LEU A 411 9.68 -13.57 22.96
N GLN A 412 9.14 -13.48 24.15
CA GLN A 412 9.47 -14.41 25.24
C GLN A 412 9.18 -15.87 24.87
N SER A 413 8.01 -16.12 24.28
CA SER A 413 7.63 -17.48 23.87
C SER A 413 8.50 -18.07 22.77
N GLN A 414 9.15 -17.23 21.96
CA GLN A 414 9.99 -17.63 20.82
C GLN A 414 11.49 -17.35 21.03
N GLU A 415 11.88 -16.87 22.19
CA GLU A 415 13.25 -16.39 22.45
C GLU A 415 14.33 -17.41 22.10
N THR A 416 14.16 -18.65 22.55
CA THR A 416 15.12 -19.73 22.26
C THR A 416 15.26 -19.99 20.77
N THR A 417 14.15 -19.99 20.03
CA THR A 417 14.13 -20.18 18.58
C THR A 417 14.81 -19.02 17.85
N ILE A 418 14.58 -17.80 18.29
CA ILE A 418 15.17 -16.59 17.72
C ILE A 418 16.67 -16.58 17.97
N ARG A 419 17.15 -16.88 19.19
CA ARG A 419 18.56 -16.95 19.53
C ARG A 419 19.29 -18.04 18.74
N ASN A 420 18.69 -19.23 18.60
CA ASN A 420 19.24 -20.27 17.74
C ASN A 420 19.36 -19.85 16.27
N SER A 421 18.39 -19.10 15.76
CA SER A 421 18.43 -18.55 14.40
C SER A 421 19.56 -17.52 14.26
N ILE A 422 19.76 -16.64 15.25
CA ILE A 422 20.85 -15.65 15.26
C ILE A 422 22.21 -16.35 15.23
N MET A 423 22.36 -17.45 15.95
CA MET A 423 23.62 -18.23 15.96
C MET A 423 24.00 -18.80 14.59
N ASN A 424 23.01 -19.02 13.71
CA ASN A 424 23.21 -19.51 12.35
C ASN A 424 23.47 -18.38 11.32
N GLU A 425 23.53 -17.12 11.74
CA GLU A 425 23.80 -15.99 10.84
C GLU A 425 25.27 -16.01 10.39
N ASP A 426 25.53 -15.62 9.16
CA ASP A 426 26.88 -15.51 8.61
C ASP A 426 27.59 -14.25 9.08
N GLY A 427 28.69 -14.43 9.77
CA GLY A 427 29.62 -13.37 10.20
C GLY A 427 29.39 -12.86 11.63
N PRO A 428 30.52 -12.71 12.40
CA PRO A 428 30.45 -12.39 13.83
C PRO A 428 29.84 -11.04 14.13
N LEU A 429 30.03 -10.05 13.25
CA LEU A 429 29.44 -8.71 13.42
C LEU A 429 27.93 -8.71 13.27
N LYS A 430 27.39 -9.48 12.32
CA LYS A 430 25.95 -9.59 12.11
C LYS A 430 25.27 -10.29 13.28
N LYS A 431 25.87 -11.38 13.80
CA LYS A 431 25.41 -12.06 15.02
C LYS A 431 25.32 -11.09 16.19
N LYS A 432 26.41 -10.41 16.50
CA LYS A 432 26.48 -9.44 17.59
C LYS A 432 25.43 -8.33 17.46
N ASN A 433 25.24 -7.79 16.25
CA ASN A 433 24.24 -6.75 16.02
C ASN A 433 22.81 -7.27 16.20
N ALA A 434 22.51 -8.50 15.77
CA ALA A 434 21.20 -9.11 15.95
C ALA A 434 20.89 -9.41 17.42
N GLU A 435 21.88 -9.91 18.17
CA GLU A 435 21.77 -10.13 19.62
C GLU A 435 21.55 -8.82 20.38
N ASN A 436 22.31 -7.79 20.05
CA ASN A 436 22.14 -6.46 20.66
C ASN A 436 20.74 -5.90 20.38
N SER A 437 20.25 -6.05 19.15
CA SER A 437 18.90 -5.61 18.78
C SER A 437 17.80 -6.37 19.56
N LEU A 438 17.92 -7.69 19.67
CA LEU A 438 16.98 -8.50 20.45
C LEU A 438 16.99 -8.12 21.94
N ASN A 439 18.17 -7.98 22.53
CA ASN A 439 18.33 -7.63 23.93
C ASN A 439 17.79 -6.21 24.22
N SER A 440 18.06 -5.25 23.33
CA SER A 440 17.51 -3.89 23.44
C SER A 440 15.98 -3.89 23.44
N ILE A 441 15.36 -4.62 22.49
CA ILE A 441 13.91 -4.74 22.41
C ILE A 441 13.33 -5.37 23.69
N LEU A 442 13.89 -6.49 24.13
CA LEU A 442 13.42 -7.19 25.33
C LEU A 442 13.53 -6.30 26.58
N SER A 443 14.66 -5.63 26.77
CA SER A 443 14.89 -4.74 27.92
C SER A 443 13.88 -3.59 27.96
N VAL A 444 13.62 -2.93 26.83
CA VAL A 444 12.65 -1.82 26.75
C VAL A 444 11.23 -2.32 27.04
N LEU A 445 10.84 -3.45 26.49
CA LEU A 445 9.50 -4.03 26.71
C LEU A 445 9.32 -4.50 28.15
N GLU A 446 10.33 -5.13 28.74
CA GLU A 446 10.31 -5.59 30.12
C GLU A 446 10.16 -4.42 31.09
N ASP A 447 10.94 -3.38 30.93
CA ASP A 447 10.84 -2.14 31.71
C ASP A 447 9.44 -1.51 31.60
N TYR A 448 8.87 -1.53 30.40
CA TYR A 448 7.53 -0.99 30.16
C TYR A 448 6.43 -1.82 30.86
N VAL A 449 6.47 -3.12 30.72
CA VAL A 449 5.50 -4.03 31.35
C VAL A 449 5.61 -4.00 32.86
N LEU A 450 6.83 -3.99 33.42
CA LEU A 450 7.07 -3.93 34.87
C LEU A 450 6.63 -2.62 35.51
N LYS A 451 6.85 -1.48 34.84
CA LYS A 451 6.42 -0.15 35.34
C LYS A 451 4.90 -0.04 35.38
N ASN A 452 4.23 -0.57 34.36
CA ASN A 452 2.77 -0.49 34.28
C ASN A 452 2.06 -1.44 35.25
N ASN A 453 2.60 -2.66 35.48
CA ASN A 453 2.06 -3.55 36.51
C ASN A 453 2.18 -2.97 37.92
N LYS A 454 3.20 -2.15 38.20
CA LYS A 454 3.33 -1.44 39.49
C LYS A 454 2.32 -0.29 39.62
N GLN A 455 1.95 0.38 38.54
CA GLN A 455 0.94 1.43 38.56
C GLN A 455 -0.49 0.88 38.74
N GLU A 456 -0.79 -0.27 38.12
CA GLU A 456 -2.09 -0.94 38.30
C GLU A 456 -2.24 -1.60 39.67
N ALA A 457 -1.14 -2.04 40.29
CA ALA A 457 -1.16 -2.57 41.66
C ALA A 457 -1.21 -1.47 42.74
N ALA A 458 -0.99 -0.23 42.38
CA ALA A 458 -1.01 0.95 43.28
C ALA A 458 -2.30 1.79 43.12
N ALA A 459 -3.16 1.49 42.13
CA ALA A 459 -4.46 2.12 41.90
C ALA A 459 -5.58 1.19 42.34
#